data_4a16e1e7bfef8216316ee306a949e670
#
_entry.id   4a16e1e7bfef8216316ee306a949e670
#
_cell.length_a   1.000
_cell.length_b   1.000
_cell.length_c   1.000
_cell.angle_alpha   90.00
_cell.angle_beta   90.00
_cell.angle_gamma   90.00
#
_symmetry.space_group_name_H-M   'P 1'
#
loop_
_entity.id
_entity.type
_entity.pdbx_description
1 polymer ?
#
loop_
_entity_poly.entity_id
_entity_poly.type
_entity_poly.pdbx_seq_one_letter_code
_entity_poly.pdbx_strand_id
1 'polypeptide(L)'
;GSTSKNTCKIASTIKNKYGIESVAHLTCMNNTKDEIKEILEELKENGIENVLSLRGDYPKDSDGINHGDFKYASELNEFIEENFPNDFCLSGGCYPETHYEAKNFEEDLLNLKKKVDAGAKYLVTQIFYDNQYYYRLVREARKIGIHIPILAGIMPAHNPKQLKNIAKMSNCSV
;
A
#
# COMPACT_ATOMS: atom_id res chain seq x y z
N GLY A 1 -3.49 12.81 9.17
CA GLY A 1 -2.43 13.32 9.83
C GLY A 1 -1.81 12.68 11.07
N SER A 2 -2.51 12.03 11.98
CA SER A 2 -1.88 11.57 13.25
C SER A 2 -1.25 10.17 13.19
N THR A 3 -1.26 9.51 12.05
CA THR A 3 -0.86 8.11 11.92
C THR A 3 0.63 7.90 11.65
N SER A 4 1.33 8.82 11.01
CA SER A 4 2.73 8.62 10.60
C SER A 4 3.70 8.49 11.79
N LYS A 5 3.64 9.40 12.75
CA LYS A 5 4.49 9.33 13.98
C LYS A 5 4.22 8.08 14.82
N ASN A 6 2.96 7.65 14.90
CA ASN A 6 2.61 6.41 15.58
C ASN A 6 3.09 5.17 14.80
N THR A 7 3.08 5.21 13.47
CA THR A 7 3.55 4.10 12.64
C THR A 7 5.04 3.84 12.85
N CYS A 8 5.88 4.87 12.84
CA CYS A 8 7.30 4.73 13.11
C CYS A 8 7.54 4.14 14.51
N LYS A 9 6.91 4.68 15.55
CA LYS A 9 7.02 4.20 16.92
C LYS A 9 6.60 2.72 17.07
N ILE A 10 5.51 2.31 16.41
CA ILE A 10 5.03 0.92 16.49
C ILE A 10 6.00 0.00 15.75
N ALA A 11 6.37 0.35 14.51
CA ALA A 11 7.27 -0.46 13.70
C ALA A 11 8.64 -0.63 14.38
N SER A 12 9.22 0.46 14.90
CA SER A 12 10.50 0.44 15.62
C SER A 12 10.42 -0.36 16.93
N THR A 13 9.30 -0.27 17.66
CA THR A 13 9.12 -1.09 18.86
C THR A 13 9.07 -2.57 18.53
N ILE A 14 8.35 -2.96 17.47
CA ILE A 14 8.26 -4.36 17.02
C ILE A 14 9.65 -4.87 16.64
N LYS A 15 10.39 -4.13 15.83
CA LYS A 15 11.72 -4.53 15.37
C LYS A 15 12.74 -4.51 16.51
N ASN A 16 12.90 -3.38 17.19
CA ASN A 16 14.03 -3.17 18.12
C ASN A 16 13.83 -3.83 19.48
N LYS A 17 12.58 -3.94 19.95
CA LYS A 17 12.28 -4.57 21.25
C LYS A 17 12.00 -6.06 21.14
N TYR A 18 11.35 -6.51 20.07
CA TYR A 18 10.90 -7.89 19.93
C TYR A 18 11.67 -8.68 18.86
N GLY A 19 12.56 -8.04 18.10
CA GLY A 19 13.37 -8.69 17.05
C GLY A 19 12.56 -9.20 15.86
N ILE A 20 11.37 -8.64 15.61
CA ILE A 20 10.47 -9.04 14.53
C ILE A 20 10.55 -7.99 13.42
N GLU A 21 10.85 -8.42 12.19
CA GLU A 21 10.81 -7.52 11.04
C GLU A 21 9.42 -6.88 10.89
N SER A 22 9.41 -5.59 10.63
CA SER A 22 8.19 -4.81 10.49
C SER A 22 8.13 -4.08 9.16
N VAL A 23 6.91 -3.88 8.66
CA VAL A 23 6.64 -3.09 7.46
C VAL A 23 5.88 -1.85 7.87
N ALA A 24 6.47 -0.68 7.64
CA ALA A 24 5.82 0.60 7.93
C ALA A 24 4.82 0.94 6.83
N HIS A 25 3.56 1.16 7.18
CA HIS A 25 2.56 1.66 6.25
C HIS A 25 2.72 3.18 6.10
N LEU A 26 3.03 3.65 4.90
CA LEU A 26 3.23 5.06 4.60
C LEU A 26 2.22 5.52 3.56
N THR A 27 1.35 6.45 3.95
CA THR A 27 0.38 7.06 3.05
C THR A 27 0.91 8.37 2.50
N CYS A 28 0.72 8.62 1.21
CA CYS A 28 1.21 9.84 0.56
C CYS A 28 0.19 10.99 0.55
N MET A 29 -1.11 10.70 0.60
CA MET A 29 -2.15 11.73 0.52
C MET A 29 -2.06 12.72 1.69
N ASN A 30 -2.20 14.01 1.37
CA ASN A 30 -2.11 15.14 2.31
C ASN A 30 -0.75 15.28 3.03
N ASN A 31 0.31 14.65 2.50
CA ASN A 31 1.67 14.88 2.97
C ASN A 31 2.48 15.62 1.91
N THR A 32 3.31 16.55 2.35
CA THR A 32 4.30 17.21 1.50
C THR A 32 5.53 16.31 1.33
N LYS A 33 6.37 16.64 0.36
CA LYS A 33 7.67 15.95 0.16
C LYS A 33 8.56 16.05 1.37
N ASP A 34 8.57 17.20 2.04
CA ASP A 34 9.39 17.42 3.24
C ASP A 34 8.89 16.56 4.41
N GLU A 35 7.57 16.50 4.64
CA GLU A 35 6.99 15.63 5.67
C GLU A 35 7.28 14.14 5.41
N ILE A 36 7.17 13.70 4.16
CA ILE A 36 7.52 12.32 3.79
C ILE A 36 9.00 12.06 4.03
N LYS A 37 9.87 13.02 3.70
CA LYS A 37 11.31 12.89 3.92
C LYS A 37 11.65 12.76 5.40
N GLU A 38 11.07 13.59 6.26
CA GLU A 38 11.24 13.49 7.72
C GLU A 38 10.81 12.12 8.26
N ILE A 39 9.67 11.59 7.78
CA ILE A 39 9.19 10.27 8.20
C ILE A 39 10.15 9.16 7.74
N LEU A 40 10.68 9.24 6.52
CA LEU A 40 11.61 8.24 6.00
C LEU A 40 12.96 8.30 6.74
N GLU A 41 13.45 9.49 7.07
CA GLU A 41 14.64 9.66 7.91
C GLU A 41 14.44 9.03 9.29
N GLU A 42 13.29 9.28 9.95
CA GLU A 42 12.94 8.67 11.24
C GLU A 42 12.86 7.14 11.14
N LEU A 43 12.25 6.60 10.08
CA LEU A 43 12.19 5.14 9.84
C LEU A 43 13.60 4.55 9.69
N LYS A 44 14.46 5.17 8.88
CA LYS A 44 15.84 4.75 8.64
C LYS A 44 16.67 4.78 9.91
N GLU A 45 16.61 5.86 10.70
CA GLU A 45 17.30 5.99 11.98
C GLU A 45 16.89 4.90 12.99
N ASN A 46 15.64 4.44 12.91
CA ASN A 46 15.13 3.35 13.73
C ASN A 46 15.35 1.95 13.13
N GLY A 47 16.07 1.85 12.01
CA GLY A 47 16.42 0.58 11.35
C GLY A 47 15.25 -0.08 10.63
N ILE A 48 14.19 0.66 10.28
CA ILE A 48 13.06 0.14 9.50
C ILE A 48 13.38 0.23 8.02
N GLU A 49 13.44 -0.92 7.37
CA GLU A 49 13.86 -1.06 5.97
C GLU A 49 12.71 -1.42 5.03
N ASN A 50 11.52 -1.73 5.56
CA ASN A 50 10.38 -2.16 4.75
C ASN A 50 9.24 -1.15 4.82
N VAL A 51 8.78 -0.67 3.67
CA VAL A 51 7.70 0.31 3.54
C VAL A 51 6.62 -0.21 2.61
N LEU A 52 5.38 -0.21 3.10
CA LEU A 52 4.19 -0.38 2.27
C LEU A 52 3.66 1.01 1.87
N SER A 53 3.94 1.39 0.63
CA SER A 53 3.49 2.66 0.07
C SER A 53 2.02 2.59 -0.31
N LEU A 54 1.23 3.47 0.27
CA LEU A 54 -0.21 3.57 0.06
C LEU A 54 -0.58 4.99 -0.37
N ARG A 55 -1.64 5.13 -1.14
CA ARG A 55 -2.19 6.45 -1.42
C ARG A 55 -2.78 7.06 -0.15
N GLY A 56 -3.56 6.29 0.57
CA GLY A 56 -4.42 6.74 1.66
C GLY A 56 -5.78 7.21 1.15
N ASP A 57 -6.68 7.44 2.10
CA ASP A 57 -8.03 7.94 1.84
C ASP A 57 -8.13 9.41 2.21
N TYR A 58 -9.09 10.13 1.61
CA TYR A 58 -9.45 11.46 2.05
C TYR A 58 -9.96 11.39 3.50
N PRO A 59 -9.52 12.30 4.39
CA PRO A 59 -10.09 12.39 5.73
C PRO A 59 -11.60 12.62 5.63
N LYS A 60 -12.38 11.98 6.50
CA LYS A 60 -13.86 12.04 6.44
C LYS A 60 -14.43 13.45 6.54
N ASP A 61 -13.71 14.34 7.23
CA ASP A 61 -14.09 15.73 7.46
C ASP A 61 -13.32 16.72 6.57
N SER A 62 -12.70 16.23 5.48
CA SER A 62 -11.97 17.07 4.53
C SER A 62 -12.90 17.59 3.43
N ASP A 63 -12.43 18.65 2.76
CA ASP A 63 -13.05 19.20 1.55
C ASP A 63 -12.94 18.28 0.32
N GLY A 64 -12.35 17.10 0.46
CA GLY A 64 -12.07 16.16 -0.62
C GLY A 64 -10.89 16.58 -1.50
N ILE A 65 -10.13 17.59 -1.09
CA ILE A 65 -8.96 18.08 -1.81
C ILE A 65 -7.70 17.46 -1.20
N ASN A 66 -6.78 17.04 -2.05
CA ASN A 66 -5.45 16.64 -1.63
C ASN A 66 -4.57 17.89 -1.50
N HIS A 67 -4.15 18.21 -0.29
CA HIS A 67 -3.26 19.34 0.01
C HIS A 67 -1.77 18.94 0.03
N GLY A 68 -1.46 17.68 -0.26
CA GLY A 68 -0.09 17.17 -0.34
C GLY A 68 0.49 17.21 -1.75
N ASP A 69 1.75 16.83 -1.86
CA ASP A 69 2.52 16.85 -3.11
C ASP A 69 2.36 15.58 -3.95
N PHE A 70 1.72 14.54 -3.41
CA PHE A 70 1.57 13.24 -4.05
C PHE A 70 0.10 12.94 -4.35
N LYS A 71 -0.16 12.45 -5.54
CA LYS A 71 -1.49 11.99 -5.95
C LYS A 71 -1.64 10.47 -5.86
N TYR A 72 -0.57 9.73 -6.12
CA TYR A 72 -0.56 8.27 -6.18
C TYR A 72 0.60 7.67 -5.42
N ALA A 73 0.44 6.43 -4.97
CA ALA A 73 1.49 5.66 -4.30
C ALA A 73 2.71 5.37 -5.21
N SER A 74 2.56 5.39 -6.54
CA SER A 74 3.68 5.28 -7.48
C SER A 74 4.61 6.49 -7.39
N GLU A 75 4.07 7.70 -7.27
CA GLU A 75 4.86 8.93 -7.10
C GLU A 75 5.63 8.92 -5.77
N LEU A 76 5.02 8.35 -4.72
CA LEU A 76 5.71 8.13 -3.44
C LEU A 76 6.89 7.15 -3.61
N ASN A 77 6.70 6.03 -4.34
CA ASN A 77 7.76 5.09 -4.60
C ASN A 77 8.93 5.72 -5.37
N GLU A 78 8.62 6.47 -6.44
CA GLU A 78 9.62 7.21 -7.23
C GLU A 78 10.41 8.16 -6.33
N PHE A 79 9.72 8.93 -5.50
CA PHE A 79 10.34 9.86 -4.56
C PHE A 79 11.26 9.15 -3.56
N ILE A 80 10.84 7.99 -3.04
CA ILE A 80 11.68 7.21 -2.10
C ILE A 80 12.92 6.66 -2.80
N GLU A 81 12.77 6.06 -3.98
CA GLU A 81 13.93 5.53 -4.74
C GLU A 81 14.92 6.63 -5.14
N GLU A 82 14.44 7.84 -5.46
CA GLU A 82 15.29 8.99 -5.81
C GLU A 82 16.06 9.56 -4.62
N ASN A 83 15.42 9.65 -3.44
CA ASN A 83 16.01 10.34 -2.27
C ASN A 83 16.67 9.38 -1.27
N PHE A 84 16.28 8.10 -1.28
CA PHE A 84 16.77 7.05 -0.39
C PHE A 84 17.11 5.78 -1.16
N PRO A 85 18.01 5.84 -2.16
CA PRO A 85 18.30 4.72 -3.04
C PRO A 85 18.84 3.51 -2.24
N ASN A 86 18.16 2.36 -2.36
CA ASN A 86 18.45 1.10 -1.68
C ASN A 86 18.31 1.10 -0.15
N ASP A 87 17.76 2.14 0.46
CA ASP A 87 17.51 2.17 1.91
C ASP A 87 16.25 1.39 2.29
N PHE A 88 15.30 1.30 1.38
CA PHE A 88 13.99 0.68 1.67
C PHE A 88 13.60 -0.41 0.67
N CYS A 89 13.04 -1.49 1.18
CA CYS A 89 12.29 -2.46 0.39
C CYS A 89 10.83 -1.96 0.27
N LEU A 90 10.48 -1.44 -0.91
CA LEU A 90 9.17 -0.87 -1.17
C LEU A 90 8.15 -1.94 -1.55
N SER A 91 6.93 -1.76 -1.10
CA SER A 91 5.79 -2.59 -1.50
C SER A 91 4.56 -1.74 -1.80
N GLY A 92 3.58 -2.33 -2.43
CA GLY A 92 2.35 -1.63 -2.79
C GLY A 92 1.10 -2.49 -2.67
N GLY A 93 -0.05 -1.84 -2.49
CA GLY A 93 -1.35 -2.50 -2.55
C GLY A 93 -1.77 -2.82 -3.97
N CYS A 94 -2.47 -3.95 -4.16
CA CYS A 94 -3.12 -4.33 -5.42
C CYS A 94 -4.53 -4.89 -5.15
N TYR A 95 -5.37 -4.96 -6.18
CA TYR A 95 -6.80 -5.24 -6.03
C TYR A 95 -7.21 -6.44 -6.90
N PRO A 96 -7.56 -7.59 -6.30
CA PRO A 96 -7.96 -8.76 -7.06
C PRO A 96 -9.24 -8.53 -7.88
N GLU A 97 -10.17 -7.75 -7.36
CA GLU A 97 -11.45 -7.47 -8.03
C GLU A 97 -11.44 -6.19 -8.88
N THR A 98 -10.54 -5.28 -8.69
CA THR A 98 -10.34 -3.99 -9.35
C THR A 98 -10.44 -2.83 -8.35
N HIS A 99 -9.57 -1.86 -8.46
CA HIS A 99 -9.64 -0.64 -7.67
C HIS A 99 -10.91 0.14 -8.03
N TYR A 100 -11.62 0.68 -7.02
CA TYR A 100 -12.91 1.35 -7.21
C TYR A 100 -12.87 2.61 -8.10
N GLU A 101 -11.70 3.23 -8.26
CA GLU A 101 -11.49 4.39 -9.13
C GLU A 101 -11.05 4.01 -10.55
N ALA A 102 -10.64 2.77 -10.79
CA ALA A 102 -10.27 2.32 -12.12
C ALA A 102 -11.54 2.01 -12.94
N LYS A 103 -11.53 2.34 -14.22
CA LYS A 103 -12.67 2.11 -15.12
C LYS A 103 -12.94 0.63 -15.34
N ASN A 104 -11.89 -0.18 -15.31
CA ASN A 104 -11.92 -1.61 -15.53
C ASN A 104 -10.65 -2.27 -14.99
N PHE A 105 -10.61 -3.59 -15.03
CA PHE A 105 -9.49 -4.37 -14.53
C PHE A 105 -8.19 -4.12 -15.30
N GLU A 106 -8.28 -3.90 -16.62
CA GLU A 106 -7.13 -3.66 -17.48
C GLU A 106 -6.44 -2.33 -17.13
N GLU A 107 -7.21 -1.28 -16.86
CA GLU A 107 -6.67 0.02 -16.42
C GLU A 107 -6.02 -0.11 -15.03
N ASP A 108 -6.65 -0.83 -14.11
CA ASP A 108 -6.09 -1.08 -12.78
C ASP A 108 -4.76 -1.85 -12.86
N LEU A 109 -4.70 -2.84 -13.74
CA LEU A 109 -3.50 -3.63 -13.98
C LEU A 109 -2.35 -2.77 -14.56
N LEU A 110 -2.64 -1.84 -15.47
CA LEU A 110 -1.65 -0.88 -15.98
C LEU A 110 -1.17 0.10 -14.89
N ASN A 111 -2.05 0.55 -14.00
CA ASN A 111 -1.67 1.38 -12.86
C ASN A 111 -0.84 0.58 -11.84
N LEU A 112 -1.12 -0.71 -11.68
CA LEU A 112 -0.29 -1.60 -10.88
C LEU A 112 1.11 -1.75 -11.48
N LYS A 113 1.22 -1.87 -12.81
CA LYS A 113 2.51 -1.92 -13.50
C LYS A 113 3.35 -0.67 -13.24
N LYS A 114 2.75 0.52 -13.32
CA LYS A 114 3.44 1.79 -12.97
C LYS A 114 4.01 1.76 -11.54
N LYS A 115 3.25 1.24 -10.58
CA LYS A 115 3.69 1.12 -9.19
C LYS A 115 4.88 0.17 -9.03
N VAL A 116 4.89 -0.92 -9.78
CA VAL A 116 6.01 -1.87 -9.82
C VAL A 116 7.24 -1.24 -10.46
N ASP A 117 7.06 -0.56 -11.59
CA ASP A 117 8.15 0.12 -12.31
C ASP A 117 8.74 1.28 -11.47
N ALA A 118 7.95 1.89 -10.60
CA ALA A 118 8.35 2.90 -9.63
C ALA A 118 9.09 2.32 -8.39
N GLY A 119 9.46 1.03 -8.39
CA GLY A 119 10.34 0.45 -7.38
C GLY A 119 9.73 -0.59 -6.44
N ALA A 120 8.42 -0.89 -6.51
CA ALA A 120 7.84 -1.91 -5.63
C ALA A 120 8.46 -3.29 -5.86
N LYS A 121 8.93 -3.93 -4.79
CA LYS A 121 9.61 -5.24 -4.79
C LYS A 121 8.65 -6.39 -4.53
N TYR A 122 7.50 -6.14 -3.91
CA TYR A 122 6.40 -7.07 -3.74
C TYR A 122 5.08 -6.33 -3.62
N LEU A 123 3.97 -7.05 -3.76
CA LEU A 123 2.63 -6.51 -3.66
C LEU A 123 1.84 -7.23 -2.57
N VAL A 124 0.91 -6.53 -1.94
CA VAL A 124 -0.06 -7.11 -1.00
C VAL A 124 -1.46 -6.84 -1.53
N THR A 125 -2.28 -7.88 -1.66
CA THR A 125 -3.63 -7.68 -2.19
C THR A 125 -4.56 -7.06 -1.14
N GLN A 126 -5.56 -6.31 -1.62
CA GLN A 126 -6.78 -6.11 -0.85
C GLN A 126 -7.41 -7.49 -0.55
N ILE A 127 -8.21 -7.56 0.51
CA ILE A 127 -8.93 -8.79 0.84
C ILE A 127 -9.86 -9.21 -0.30
N PHE A 128 -10.06 -10.50 -0.44
CA PHE A 128 -10.97 -11.13 -1.38
C PHE A 128 -11.51 -12.42 -0.76
N TYR A 129 -12.70 -12.84 -1.16
CA TYR A 129 -13.33 -14.06 -0.66
C TYR A 129 -13.47 -15.14 -1.74
N ASP A 130 -13.41 -14.77 -3.01
CA ASP A 130 -13.29 -15.73 -4.12
C ASP A 130 -11.85 -15.76 -4.66
N ASN A 131 -11.20 -16.91 -4.54
CA ASN A 131 -9.83 -17.12 -5.00
C ASN A 131 -9.65 -16.94 -6.52
N GLN A 132 -10.72 -17.02 -7.32
CA GLN A 132 -10.65 -16.81 -8.75
C GLN A 132 -10.15 -15.41 -9.13
N TYR A 133 -10.50 -14.41 -8.33
CA TYR A 133 -10.00 -13.03 -8.51
C TYR A 133 -8.49 -12.95 -8.31
N TYR A 134 -7.97 -13.61 -7.28
CA TYR A 134 -6.53 -13.66 -7.04
C TYR A 134 -5.80 -14.41 -8.17
N TYR A 135 -6.31 -15.55 -8.60
CA TYR A 135 -5.70 -16.30 -9.70
C TYR A 135 -5.72 -15.50 -11.00
N ARG A 136 -6.81 -14.78 -11.30
CA ARG A 136 -6.90 -13.87 -12.42
C ARG A 136 -5.85 -12.76 -12.32
N LEU A 137 -5.78 -12.06 -11.18
CA LEU A 137 -4.81 -11.00 -10.95
C LEU A 137 -3.38 -11.47 -11.22
N VAL A 138 -2.97 -12.58 -10.60
CA VAL A 138 -1.61 -13.11 -10.76
C VAL A 138 -1.33 -13.47 -12.23
N ARG A 139 -2.25 -14.18 -12.88
CA ARG A 139 -2.10 -14.58 -14.27
C ARG A 139 -1.96 -13.38 -15.21
N GLU A 140 -2.82 -12.39 -15.09
CA GLU A 140 -2.80 -11.22 -15.97
C GLU A 140 -1.61 -10.29 -15.65
N ALA A 141 -1.24 -10.15 -14.38
CA ALA A 141 -0.03 -9.43 -13.96
C ALA A 141 1.24 -10.01 -14.61
N ARG A 142 1.37 -11.34 -14.66
CA ARG A 142 2.51 -12.00 -15.30
C ARG A 142 2.59 -11.70 -16.82
N LYS A 143 1.45 -11.61 -17.51
CA LYS A 143 1.40 -11.30 -18.94
C LYS A 143 1.94 -9.91 -19.28
N ILE A 144 1.78 -8.94 -18.38
CA ILE A 144 2.27 -7.58 -18.57
C ILE A 144 3.64 -7.33 -17.91
N GLY A 145 4.34 -8.39 -17.51
CA GLY A 145 5.72 -8.31 -17.01
C GLY A 145 5.83 -7.96 -15.51
N ILE A 146 4.80 -8.16 -14.72
CA ILE A 146 4.89 -8.07 -13.25
C ILE A 146 5.29 -9.45 -12.71
N HIS A 147 6.56 -9.63 -12.36
CA HIS A 147 7.11 -10.91 -11.89
C HIS A 147 7.44 -10.94 -10.38
N ILE A 148 7.29 -9.81 -9.70
CA ILE A 148 7.50 -9.71 -8.25
C ILE A 148 6.46 -10.53 -7.46
N PRO A 149 6.73 -10.91 -6.19
CA PRO A 149 5.77 -11.59 -5.35
C PRO A 149 4.47 -10.81 -5.17
N ILE A 150 3.34 -11.51 -5.16
CA ILE A 150 2.01 -10.97 -4.84
C ILE A 150 1.47 -11.75 -3.65
N LEU A 151 1.44 -11.11 -2.48
CA LEU A 151 0.99 -11.70 -1.24
C LEU A 151 -0.53 -11.54 -1.11
N ALA A 152 -1.22 -12.63 -0.72
CA ALA A 152 -2.65 -12.59 -0.49
C ALA A 152 -2.98 -11.91 0.85
N GLY A 153 -3.71 -10.81 0.81
CA GLY A 153 -4.29 -10.18 1.99
C GLY A 153 -5.51 -10.98 2.48
N ILE A 154 -5.47 -11.44 3.72
CA ILE A 154 -6.53 -12.27 4.31
C ILE A 154 -7.07 -11.60 5.55
N MET A 155 -8.40 -11.50 5.64
CA MET A 155 -9.11 -11.04 6.83
C MET A 155 -10.24 -12.01 7.17
N PRO A 156 -10.09 -12.81 8.24
CA PRO A 156 -11.15 -13.71 8.68
C PRO A 156 -12.38 -12.94 9.15
N ALA A 157 -13.56 -13.34 8.68
CA ALA A 157 -14.83 -12.77 9.13
C ALA A 157 -15.48 -13.73 10.14
N HIS A 158 -15.80 -13.24 11.34
CA HIS A 158 -16.34 -14.07 12.42
C HIS A 158 -17.87 -14.18 12.39
N ASN A 159 -18.55 -13.30 11.65
CA ASN A 159 -20.02 -13.35 11.50
C ASN A 159 -20.47 -12.65 10.20
N PRO A 160 -21.70 -12.93 9.72
CA PRO A 160 -22.21 -12.37 8.46
C PRO A 160 -22.30 -10.84 8.43
N LYS A 161 -22.58 -10.19 9.56
CA LYS A 161 -22.66 -8.72 9.63
C LYS A 161 -21.27 -8.08 9.44
N GLN A 162 -20.26 -8.67 10.10
CA GLN A 162 -18.88 -8.24 9.95
C GLN A 162 -18.40 -8.44 8.51
N LEU A 163 -18.70 -9.60 7.91
CA LEU A 163 -18.35 -9.92 6.53
C LEU A 163 -18.91 -8.86 5.56
N LYS A 164 -20.18 -8.53 5.65
CA LYS A 164 -20.82 -7.50 4.81
C LYS A 164 -20.18 -6.11 4.99
N ASN A 165 -19.86 -5.73 6.22
CA ASN A 165 -19.23 -4.45 6.50
C ASN A 165 -17.81 -4.39 5.91
N ILE A 166 -17.02 -5.44 6.10
CA ILE A 166 -15.66 -5.55 5.56
C ILE A 166 -15.72 -5.49 4.02
N ALA A 167 -16.58 -6.30 3.39
CA ALA A 167 -16.74 -6.33 1.95
C ALA A 167 -17.09 -4.94 1.37
N LYS A 168 -18.02 -4.24 2.02
CA LYS A 168 -18.41 -2.88 1.62
C LYS A 168 -17.24 -1.88 1.75
N MET A 169 -16.47 -1.94 2.83
CA MET A 169 -15.33 -1.05 3.06
C MET A 169 -14.17 -1.31 2.09
N SER A 170 -13.97 -2.55 1.71
CA SER A 170 -12.85 -3.00 0.86
C SER A 170 -13.23 -3.12 -0.62
N ASN A 171 -14.47 -2.80 -0.97
CA ASN A 171 -15.02 -2.95 -2.32
C ASN A 171 -14.78 -4.36 -2.90
N CYS A 172 -15.00 -5.39 -2.10
CA CYS A 172 -14.90 -6.79 -2.52
C CYS A 172 -16.26 -7.48 -2.46
N SER A 173 -16.45 -8.48 -3.32
CA SER A 173 -17.65 -9.32 -3.37
C SER A 173 -17.61 -10.42 -2.31
N VAL A 174 -18.81 -10.94 -1.93
CA VAL A 174 -19.02 -12.05 -0.98
C VAL A 174 -20.12 -12.96 -1.47
#